data_3887f9696c138088776dd468f80b0d8c
#
_entry.id   3887f9696c138088776dd468f80b0d8c
#
_cell.length_a   1.000
_cell.length_b   1.000
_cell.length_c   1.000
_cell.angle_alpha   90.00
_cell.angle_beta   90.00
_cell.angle_gamma   90.00
#
_symmetry.space_group_name_H-M   'P 1'
#
loop_
_entity.id
_entity.type
_entity.pdbx_description
1 polymer ?
#
loop_
_entity_poly.entity_id
_entity_poly.type
_entity_poly.pdbx_seq_one_letter_code
_entity_poly.pdbx_strand_id
1 'polypeptide(L)'
;DKAERYKIKYGTCEKNVGDDDIIHSNKVDNEIVSYTQQDLSDVLREAVENMMEEIKTKIDVINDGRSYETVIVGGGGELPSLDVVASGVLNAPVRCYRPETIGVRDMSYVPALGLLYYLNDRKEFLGEDHVSLTLPDISSTMNIRLKGFTKAKDESKMPKKTLKRVLENFFSDDE
;
A
#
# COMPACT_ATOMS: atom_id res chain seq x y z
N ASP A 1 -5.33 -7.63 16.43
CA ASP A 1 -4.33 -8.63 16.79
C ASP A 1 -3.04 -7.94 17.23
N LYS A 2 -2.43 -8.41 18.35
CA LYS A 2 -1.18 -7.80 18.86
C LYS A 2 -0.02 -8.05 17.89
N ALA A 3 0.09 -9.25 17.33
CA ALA A 3 1.16 -9.61 16.41
C ALA A 3 1.18 -8.70 15.18
N GLU A 4 0.03 -8.42 14.59
CA GLU A 4 -0.10 -7.51 13.45
C GLU A 4 0.35 -6.08 13.80
N ARG A 5 0.01 -5.60 14.99
CA ARG A 5 0.45 -4.27 15.45
C ARG A 5 1.96 -4.19 15.63
N TYR A 6 2.61 -5.25 16.13
CA TYR A 6 4.06 -5.31 16.24
C TYR A 6 4.72 -5.39 14.86
N LYS A 7 4.17 -6.19 13.96
CA LYS A 7 4.65 -6.28 12.57
C LYS A 7 4.61 -4.91 11.87
N ILE A 8 3.48 -4.18 11.98
CA ILE A 8 3.34 -2.85 11.36
C ILE A 8 4.31 -1.84 11.97
N LYS A 9 4.52 -1.89 13.29
CA LYS A 9 5.32 -0.87 13.99
C LYS A 9 6.82 -1.12 13.95
N TYR A 10 7.23 -2.38 14.04
CA TYR A 10 8.63 -2.78 14.24
C TYR A 10 9.13 -3.77 13.18
N GLY A 11 8.23 -4.28 12.32
CA GLY A 11 8.59 -5.29 11.34
C GLY A 11 9.54 -4.76 10.27
N THR A 12 10.57 -5.55 9.97
CA THR A 12 11.51 -5.35 8.87
C THR A 12 12.06 -6.71 8.45
N CYS A 13 12.63 -6.80 7.25
CA CYS A 13 13.39 -7.97 6.79
C CYS A 13 14.91 -7.73 6.84
N GLU A 14 15.36 -6.67 7.49
CA GLU A 14 16.79 -6.38 7.63
C GLU A 14 17.49 -7.46 8.44
N LYS A 15 18.71 -7.79 8.03
CA LYS A 15 19.50 -8.84 8.65
C LYS A 15 20.07 -8.45 10.02
N ASN A 16 20.39 -7.16 10.17
CA ASN A 16 20.89 -6.59 11.42
C ASN A 16 20.14 -5.29 11.69
N VAL A 17 19.23 -5.33 12.62
CA VAL A 17 18.40 -4.16 12.96
C VAL A 17 19.13 -3.20 13.92
N GLY A 18 20.28 -3.63 14.44
CA GLY A 18 21.24 -2.75 15.12
C GLY A 18 21.02 -2.54 16.60
N ASP A 19 19.90 -2.90 17.17
CA ASP A 19 19.61 -2.69 18.57
C ASP A 19 18.89 -3.89 19.23
N ASP A 20 19.29 -4.17 20.47
CA ASP A 20 18.61 -5.10 21.38
C ASP A 20 17.33 -4.51 21.98
N ASP A 21 16.66 -3.62 21.26
CA ASP A 21 15.44 -2.96 21.72
C ASP A 21 14.33 -3.98 21.97
N ILE A 22 13.99 -4.14 23.25
CA ILE A 22 12.92 -5.01 23.70
C ILE A 22 11.59 -4.41 23.28
N ILE A 23 10.92 -5.04 22.33
CA ILE A 23 9.61 -4.62 21.84
C ILE A 23 8.45 -5.22 22.65
N HIS A 24 8.69 -6.35 23.32
CA HIS A 24 7.69 -7.02 24.12
C HIS A 24 8.34 -7.92 25.18
N SER A 25 7.70 -7.98 26.37
CA SER A 25 8.08 -8.93 27.43
C SER A 25 6.84 -9.63 27.96
N ASN A 26 6.95 -10.92 28.18
CA ASN A 26 5.91 -11.75 28.77
C ASN A 26 6.47 -12.53 29.96
N LYS A 27 5.64 -12.78 30.96
CA LYS A 27 5.99 -13.65 32.07
C LYS A 27 5.44 -15.05 31.79
N VAL A 28 6.33 -15.99 31.57
CA VAL A 28 6.03 -17.42 31.33
C VAL A 28 6.71 -18.23 32.43
N ASP A 29 5.97 -19.06 33.15
CA ASP A 29 6.48 -19.95 34.19
C ASP A 29 7.40 -19.28 35.25
N ASN A 30 7.06 -18.05 35.64
CA ASN A 30 7.80 -17.19 36.56
C ASN A 30 9.08 -16.56 36.00
N GLU A 31 9.43 -16.79 34.75
CA GLU A 31 10.53 -16.16 34.04
C GLU A 31 10.01 -15.04 33.10
N ILE A 32 10.82 -14.00 32.95
CA ILE A 32 10.51 -12.92 32.01
C ILE A 32 11.17 -13.26 30.68
N VAL A 33 10.35 -13.55 29.68
CA VAL A 33 10.80 -13.72 28.30
C VAL A 33 10.61 -12.41 27.57
N SER A 34 11.71 -11.87 27.07
CA SER A 34 11.75 -10.62 26.29
C SER A 34 11.99 -10.91 24.83
N TYR A 35 11.29 -10.19 23.98
CA TYR A 35 11.42 -10.28 22.52
C TYR A 35 11.97 -8.96 22.00
N THR A 36 13.00 -9.04 21.17
CA THR A 36 13.66 -7.89 20.56
C THR A 36 13.11 -7.60 19.16
N GLN A 37 13.45 -6.46 18.59
CA GLN A 37 13.15 -6.16 17.19
C GLN A 37 13.90 -7.12 16.26
N GLN A 38 15.10 -7.56 16.62
CA GLN A 38 15.88 -8.55 15.86
C GLN A 38 15.14 -9.89 15.78
N ASP A 39 14.59 -10.38 16.90
CA ASP A 39 13.82 -11.64 16.91
C ASP A 39 12.63 -11.57 15.95
N LEU A 40 11.93 -10.43 15.94
CA LEU A 40 10.81 -10.21 15.01
C LEU A 40 11.29 -10.15 13.55
N SER A 41 12.40 -9.46 13.30
CA SER A 41 12.99 -9.34 11.96
C SER A 41 13.40 -10.71 11.41
N ASP A 42 14.04 -11.53 12.23
CA ASP A 42 14.49 -12.87 11.82
C ASP A 42 13.30 -13.77 11.45
N VAL A 43 12.22 -13.76 12.25
CA VAL A 43 11.00 -14.52 11.95
C VAL A 43 10.33 -14.01 10.67
N LEU A 44 10.23 -12.69 10.48
CA LEU A 44 9.60 -12.12 9.29
C LEU A 44 10.44 -12.40 8.04
N ARG A 45 11.76 -12.31 8.14
CA ARG A 45 12.66 -12.61 7.05
C ARG A 45 12.58 -14.06 6.63
N GLU A 46 12.62 -15.01 7.57
CA GLU A 46 12.46 -16.42 7.29
C GLU A 46 11.13 -16.72 6.59
N ALA A 47 10.05 -16.13 7.06
CA ALA A 47 8.74 -16.27 6.42
C ALA A 47 8.72 -15.73 4.98
N VAL A 48 9.38 -14.60 4.73
CA VAL A 48 9.52 -14.02 3.39
C VAL A 48 10.39 -14.90 2.50
N GLU A 49 11.54 -15.37 3.00
CA GLU A 49 12.43 -16.28 2.27
C GLU A 49 11.68 -17.54 1.80
N ASN A 50 10.98 -18.19 2.72
CA ASN A 50 10.18 -19.39 2.41
C ASN A 50 9.09 -19.10 1.35
N MET A 51 8.38 -17.97 1.48
CA MET A 51 7.37 -17.57 0.50
C MET A 51 7.99 -17.29 -0.87
N MET A 52 9.14 -16.64 -0.93
CA MET A 52 9.83 -16.35 -2.19
C MET A 52 10.40 -17.61 -2.85
N GLU A 53 10.82 -18.62 -2.08
CA GLU A 53 11.25 -19.92 -2.61
C GLU A 53 10.08 -20.66 -3.28
N GLU A 54 8.89 -20.63 -2.68
CA GLU A 54 7.70 -21.20 -3.30
C GLU A 54 7.35 -20.48 -4.61
N ILE A 55 7.43 -19.15 -4.62
CA ILE A 55 7.18 -18.33 -5.81
C ILE A 55 8.21 -18.65 -6.88
N LYS A 56 9.50 -18.73 -6.53
CA LYS A 56 10.58 -19.09 -7.43
C LYS A 56 10.32 -20.43 -8.12
N THR A 57 9.95 -21.44 -7.35
CA THR A 57 9.63 -22.76 -7.89
C THR A 57 8.52 -22.68 -8.97
N LYS A 58 7.51 -21.83 -8.76
CA LYS A 58 6.44 -21.61 -9.73
C LYS A 58 6.90 -20.83 -10.96
N ILE A 59 7.74 -19.81 -10.75
CA ILE A 59 8.33 -19.03 -11.84
C ILE A 59 9.20 -19.90 -12.72
N ASP A 60 10.06 -20.73 -12.14
CA ASP A 60 10.99 -21.60 -12.86
C ASP A 60 10.26 -22.58 -13.81
N VAL A 61 9.07 -23.03 -13.42
CA VAL A 61 8.22 -23.87 -14.28
C VAL A 61 7.70 -23.12 -15.52
N ILE A 62 7.44 -21.81 -15.39
CA ILE A 62 6.80 -21.00 -16.43
C ILE A 62 7.82 -20.27 -17.29
N ASN A 63 8.95 -19.90 -16.69
CA ASN A 63 9.89 -18.92 -17.25
C ASN A 63 10.76 -19.47 -18.37
N ASP A 64 10.92 -20.78 -18.48
CA ASP A 64 11.72 -21.44 -19.53
C ASP A 64 13.16 -20.85 -19.66
N GLY A 65 13.76 -20.48 -18.52
CA GLY A 65 15.14 -19.96 -18.45
C GLY A 65 15.31 -18.51 -18.93
N ARG A 66 14.24 -17.75 -19.11
CA ARG A 66 14.32 -16.35 -19.54
C ARG A 66 14.66 -15.43 -18.38
N SER A 67 15.29 -14.30 -18.69
CA SER A 67 15.46 -13.21 -17.73
C SER A 67 14.12 -12.52 -17.45
N TYR A 68 13.85 -12.21 -16.18
CA TYR A 68 12.64 -11.52 -15.74
C TYR A 68 12.93 -10.48 -14.64
N GLU A 69 12.05 -9.54 -14.50
CA GLU A 69 11.99 -8.59 -13.39
C GLU A 69 10.71 -8.85 -12.59
N THR A 70 10.78 -8.73 -11.27
CA THR A 70 9.63 -8.94 -10.39
C THR A 70 9.16 -7.62 -9.79
N VAL A 71 7.87 -7.38 -9.87
CA VAL A 71 7.23 -6.24 -9.21
C VAL A 71 6.29 -6.76 -8.13
N ILE A 72 6.57 -6.39 -6.87
CA ILE A 72 5.73 -6.73 -5.73
C ILE A 72 4.71 -5.62 -5.52
N VAL A 73 3.44 -6.00 -5.37
CA VAL A 73 2.32 -5.10 -5.12
C VAL A 73 1.50 -5.60 -3.93
N GLY A 74 0.73 -4.70 -3.32
CA GLY A 74 -0.10 -5.03 -2.16
C GLY A 74 0.56 -4.70 -0.83
N GLY A 75 -0.22 -4.72 0.25
CA GLY A 75 0.21 -4.28 1.58
C GLY A 75 1.43 -5.01 2.16
N GLY A 76 1.70 -6.25 1.74
CA GLY A 76 2.92 -6.97 2.12
C GLY A 76 4.20 -6.30 1.64
N GLY A 77 4.15 -5.56 0.53
CA GLY A 77 5.27 -4.82 -0.01
C GLY A 77 5.70 -3.60 0.82
N GLU A 78 4.90 -3.19 1.80
CA GLU A 78 5.27 -2.13 2.75
C GLU A 78 6.33 -2.58 3.77
N LEU A 79 6.61 -3.90 3.87
CA LEU A 79 7.61 -4.41 4.79
C LEU A 79 9.01 -3.96 4.35
N PRO A 80 9.75 -3.22 5.20
CA PRO A 80 11.09 -2.73 4.85
C PRO A 80 12.04 -3.86 4.47
N SER A 81 12.87 -3.62 3.46
CA SER A 81 13.89 -4.56 2.94
C SER A 81 13.35 -5.88 2.37
N LEU A 82 12.03 -5.96 2.12
CA LEU A 82 11.44 -7.13 1.48
C LEU A 82 11.95 -7.33 0.06
N ASP A 83 12.13 -6.26 -0.70
CA ASP A 83 12.69 -6.27 -2.06
C ASP A 83 14.12 -6.82 -2.11
N VAL A 84 14.93 -6.50 -1.09
CA VAL A 84 16.30 -7.01 -0.98
C VAL A 84 16.31 -8.52 -0.75
N VAL A 85 15.50 -9.00 0.20
CA VAL A 85 15.40 -10.44 0.50
C VAL A 85 14.83 -11.19 -0.70
N ALA A 86 13.75 -10.68 -1.29
CA ALA A 86 13.12 -11.28 -2.47
C ALA A 86 14.08 -11.34 -3.66
N SER A 87 14.86 -10.28 -3.92
CA SER A 87 15.86 -10.26 -4.98
C SER A 87 16.94 -11.32 -4.76
N GLY A 88 17.39 -11.52 -3.53
CA GLY A 88 18.36 -12.56 -3.16
C GLY A 88 17.84 -13.96 -3.43
N VAL A 89 16.61 -14.27 -3.04
CA VAL A 89 16.00 -15.59 -3.23
C VAL A 89 15.67 -15.87 -4.70
N LEU A 90 15.02 -14.91 -5.37
CA LEU A 90 14.59 -15.05 -6.77
C LEU A 90 15.78 -15.00 -7.75
N ASN A 91 16.92 -14.49 -7.32
CA ASN A 91 18.09 -14.22 -8.16
C ASN A 91 17.73 -13.37 -9.40
N ALA A 92 16.85 -12.40 -9.21
CA ALA A 92 16.33 -11.51 -10.22
C ALA A 92 16.06 -10.11 -9.61
N PRO A 93 16.06 -9.04 -10.40
CA PRO A 93 15.68 -7.72 -9.93
C PRO A 93 14.25 -7.72 -9.38
N VAL A 94 14.08 -7.20 -8.17
CA VAL A 94 12.79 -7.05 -7.51
C VAL A 94 12.59 -5.60 -7.11
N ARG A 95 11.40 -5.08 -7.31
CA ARG A 95 10.98 -3.78 -6.80
C ARG A 95 9.59 -3.83 -6.20
N CYS A 96 9.37 -3.09 -5.12
CA CYS A 96 8.06 -2.86 -4.55
C CYS A 96 7.44 -1.62 -5.21
N TYR A 97 6.24 -1.77 -5.77
CA TYR A 97 5.55 -0.65 -6.42
C TYR A 97 4.64 0.08 -5.42
N ARG A 98 4.94 1.36 -5.20
CA ARG A 98 4.13 2.25 -4.39
C ARG A 98 3.39 3.25 -5.30
N PRO A 99 2.06 3.39 -5.16
CA PRO A 99 1.29 4.34 -5.96
C PRO A 99 1.71 5.79 -5.66
N GLU A 100 1.79 6.60 -6.69
CA GLU A 100 2.05 8.05 -6.56
C GLU A 100 0.75 8.85 -6.41
N THR A 101 -0.41 8.21 -6.55
CA THR A 101 -1.72 8.87 -6.50
C THR A 101 -1.98 9.43 -5.11
N ILE A 102 -2.29 10.73 -5.03
CA ILE A 102 -2.60 11.41 -3.78
C ILE A 102 -3.81 10.76 -3.11
N GLY A 103 -3.67 10.43 -1.82
CA GLY A 103 -4.71 9.77 -1.01
C GLY A 103 -4.72 8.24 -1.07
N VAL A 104 -3.95 7.62 -1.97
CA VAL A 104 -3.86 6.15 -2.13
C VAL A 104 -2.42 5.65 -2.24
N ARG A 105 -1.53 6.21 -1.42
CA ARG A 105 -0.10 5.87 -1.45
C ARG A 105 0.25 4.54 -0.78
N ASP A 106 -0.67 4.01 0.03
CA ASP A 106 -0.50 2.70 0.65
C ASP A 106 -0.59 1.60 -0.42
N MET A 107 0.38 0.70 -0.41
CA MET A 107 0.48 -0.37 -1.40
C MET A 107 -0.69 -1.35 -1.36
N SER A 108 -1.45 -1.42 -0.25
CA SER A 108 -2.66 -2.23 -0.14
C SER A 108 -3.76 -1.83 -1.13
N TYR A 109 -3.77 -0.57 -1.60
CA TYR A 109 -4.71 -0.08 -2.59
C TYR A 109 -4.33 -0.39 -4.05
N VAL A 110 -3.12 -0.87 -4.31
CA VAL A 110 -2.64 -1.14 -5.68
C VAL A 110 -3.57 -2.06 -6.48
N PRO A 111 -4.10 -3.17 -5.92
CA PRO A 111 -5.04 -4.01 -6.65
C PRO A 111 -6.33 -3.29 -7.04
N ALA A 112 -6.86 -2.44 -6.16
CA ALA A 112 -8.06 -1.66 -6.43
C ALA A 112 -7.81 -0.60 -7.51
N LEU A 113 -6.66 0.10 -7.45
CA LEU A 113 -6.24 1.05 -8.48
C LEU A 113 -6.06 0.35 -9.83
N GLY A 114 -5.43 -0.82 -9.84
CA GLY A 114 -5.25 -1.62 -11.05
C GLY A 114 -6.58 -1.98 -11.73
N LEU A 115 -7.60 -2.32 -10.94
CA LEU A 115 -8.94 -2.57 -11.46
C LEU A 115 -9.59 -1.32 -12.07
N LEU A 116 -9.40 -0.16 -11.45
CA LEU A 116 -9.90 1.12 -11.97
C LEU A 116 -9.24 1.48 -13.30
N TYR A 117 -7.91 1.35 -13.40
CA TYR A 117 -7.18 1.58 -14.65
C TYR A 117 -7.62 0.59 -15.73
N TYR A 118 -7.72 -0.70 -15.40
CA TYR A 118 -8.20 -1.71 -16.35
C TYR A 118 -9.60 -1.40 -16.88
N LEU A 119 -10.53 -0.97 -16.01
CA LEU A 119 -11.88 -0.60 -16.44
C LEU A 119 -11.87 0.65 -17.30
N ASN A 120 -11.03 1.64 -17.00
CA ASN A 120 -10.87 2.84 -17.80
C ASN A 120 -10.36 2.51 -19.21
N ASP A 121 -9.26 1.76 -19.30
CA ASP A 121 -8.67 1.36 -20.57
C ASP A 121 -9.64 0.53 -21.42
N ARG A 122 -10.41 -0.38 -20.77
CA ARG A 122 -11.43 -1.17 -21.45
C ARG A 122 -12.56 -0.30 -22.01
N LYS A 123 -13.03 0.69 -21.25
CA LYS A 123 -14.08 1.61 -21.72
C LYS A 123 -13.60 2.47 -22.88
N GLU A 124 -12.38 2.99 -22.78
CA GLU A 124 -11.74 3.74 -23.86
C GLU A 124 -11.66 2.89 -25.15
N PHE A 125 -11.22 1.63 -25.02
CA PHE A 125 -11.16 0.69 -26.16
C PHE A 125 -12.54 0.41 -26.78
N LEU A 126 -13.61 0.38 -25.97
CA LEU A 126 -14.99 0.15 -26.44
C LEU A 126 -15.67 1.43 -26.94
N GLY A 127 -15.05 2.60 -26.79
CA GLY A 127 -15.65 3.90 -27.12
C GLY A 127 -16.82 4.28 -26.20
N GLU A 128 -16.83 3.78 -24.94
CA GLU A 128 -17.84 4.10 -23.95
C GLU A 128 -17.49 5.37 -23.19
N ASP A 129 -18.53 6.14 -22.75
CA ASP A 129 -18.31 7.34 -21.94
C ASP A 129 -17.69 7.02 -20.57
N HIS A 130 -16.71 7.85 -20.16
CA HIS A 130 -15.88 7.61 -18.99
C HIS A 130 -16.42 8.16 -17.66
N VAL A 131 -17.68 8.56 -17.57
CA VAL A 131 -18.23 9.10 -16.32
C VAL A 131 -18.48 7.96 -15.34
N SER A 132 -17.48 7.65 -14.52
CA SER A 132 -17.57 6.56 -13.53
C SER A 132 -18.18 7.00 -12.19
N LEU A 133 -18.11 8.29 -11.85
CA LEU A 133 -18.67 8.84 -10.60
C LEU A 133 -19.31 10.20 -10.86
N THR A 134 -20.54 10.36 -10.39
CA THR A 134 -21.18 11.68 -10.36
C THR A 134 -20.82 12.44 -9.08
N LEU A 135 -20.93 13.76 -9.06
CA LEU A 135 -20.71 14.57 -7.85
C LEU A 135 -21.51 14.10 -6.62
N PRO A 136 -22.78 13.70 -6.75
CA PRO A 136 -23.53 13.07 -5.67
C PRO A 136 -22.92 11.77 -5.15
N ASP A 137 -22.38 10.93 -6.03
CA ASP A 137 -21.75 9.67 -5.64
C ASP A 137 -20.46 9.91 -4.85
N ILE A 138 -19.66 10.88 -5.27
CA ILE A 138 -18.44 11.28 -4.55
C ILE A 138 -18.80 11.79 -3.15
N SER A 139 -19.81 12.62 -3.02
CA SER A 139 -20.23 13.17 -1.72
C SER A 139 -20.79 12.11 -0.77
N SER A 140 -21.47 11.09 -1.29
CA SER A 140 -22.01 9.98 -0.50
C SER A 140 -20.93 9.02 -0.05
N THR A 141 -19.96 8.74 -0.90
CA THR A 141 -18.88 7.76 -0.65
C THR A 141 -17.81 8.31 0.29
N MET A 142 -17.43 9.57 0.15
CA MET A 142 -16.38 10.18 0.96
C MET A 142 -16.85 10.68 2.32
N ASN A 143 -18.16 10.67 2.62
CA ASN A 143 -18.74 11.20 3.87
C ASN A 143 -18.21 12.60 4.21
N ILE A 144 -17.80 13.37 3.19
CA ILE A 144 -17.31 14.72 3.31
C ILE A 144 -18.54 15.60 3.57
N ARG A 145 -18.83 15.84 4.83
CA ARG A 145 -19.69 16.95 5.22
C ARG A 145 -18.98 18.25 4.83
N LEU A 146 -19.12 18.65 3.59
CA LEU A 146 -18.82 20.02 3.20
C LEU A 146 -19.79 20.94 3.99
N LYS A 147 -19.39 21.35 5.20
CA LYS A 147 -20.09 22.38 5.95
C LYS A 147 -20.10 23.62 5.08
N GLY A 148 -21.23 23.90 4.43
CA GLY A 148 -21.41 25.08 3.58
C GLY A 148 -22.25 24.88 2.32
N PHE A 149 -22.49 23.66 1.88
CA PHE A 149 -23.38 23.38 0.76
C PHE A 149 -24.82 23.21 1.27
N THR A 150 -25.44 24.30 1.68
CA THR A 150 -26.89 24.35 1.88
C THR A 150 -27.56 24.56 0.53
N LYS A 151 -28.35 23.53 0.13
CA LYS A 151 -29.38 23.54 -0.91
C LYS A 151 -28.92 23.99 -2.31
N ALA A 152 -28.68 22.99 -3.15
CA ALA A 152 -28.72 23.19 -4.59
C ALA A 152 -30.03 23.82 -5.03
N LYS A 153 -29.99 25.09 -5.36
CA LYS A 153 -30.92 25.76 -6.25
C LYS A 153 -30.19 25.91 -7.57
N ASP A 154 -30.74 25.30 -8.60
CA ASP A 154 -30.36 25.42 -10.01
C ASP A 154 -28.96 24.98 -10.42
N GLU A 155 -28.88 23.87 -11.16
CA GLU A 155 -27.71 23.27 -11.77
C GLU A 155 -26.99 24.12 -12.84
N SER A 156 -27.43 25.34 -13.09
CA SER A 156 -26.92 26.19 -14.18
C SER A 156 -25.93 27.28 -13.78
N LYS A 157 -25.62 27.45 -12.48
CA LYS A 157 -24.70 28.53 -12.03
C LYS A 157 -23.81 28.13 -10.87
N MET A 158 -22.84 27.26 -11.10
CA MET A 158 -21.67 27.21 -10.23
C MET A 158 -20.67 28.31 -10.65
N PRO A 159 -20.39 29.30 -9.80
CA PRO A 159 -19.38 30.29 -10.13
C PRO A 159 -17.98 29.64 -10.03
N LYS A 160 -17.24 29.66 -11.13
CA LYS A 160 -15.85 29.17 -11.24
C LYS A 160 -14.89 29.70 -10.15
N LYS A 161 -15.28 30.74 -9.42
CA LYS A 161 -14.52 31.35 -8.30
C LYS A 161 -14.51 30.52 -7.02
N THR A 162 -15.47 29.62 -6.81
CA THR A 162 -15.60 28.86 -5.55
C THR A 162 -14.62 27.68 -5.52
N LEU A 163 -14.38 27.05 -6.66
CA LEU A 163 -13.44 25.93 -6.77
C LEU A 163 -11.99 26.40 -6.55
N LYS A 164 -11.63 27.57 -7.11
CA LYS A 164 -10.31 28.16 -6.94
C LYS A 164 -10.03 28.50 -5.48
N ARG A 165 -11.03 29.04 -4.75
CA ARG A 165 -10.90 29.42 -3.35
C ARG A 165 -10.80 28.20 -2.40
N VAL A 166 -11.43 27.07 -2.74
CA VAL A 166 -11.32 25.81 -1.99
C VAL A 166 -9.94 25.19 -2.19
N LEU A 167 -9.42 25.24 -3.41
CA LEU A 167 -8.05 24.77 -3.71
C LEU A 167 -7.00 25.67 -3.06
N GLU A 168 -7.16 26.99 -3.11
CA GLU A 168 -6.24 27.93 -2.45
C GLU A 168 -6.18 27.73 -0.93
N ASN A 169 -7.31 27.45 -0.27
CA ASN A 169 -7.33 27.14 1.17
C ASN A 169 -6.76 25.76 1.50
N PHE A 170 -6.72 24.84 0.56
CA PHE A 170 -6.16 23.49 0.79
C PHE A 170 -4.64 23.45 0.67
N PHE A 171 -4.06 24.42 -0.04
CA PHE A 171 -2.61 24.52 -0.27
C PHE A 171 -1.93 25.64 0.53
N SER A 172 -2.64 26.38 1.39
CA SER A 172 -2.08 27.51 2.16
C SER A 172 -1.85 27.22 3.65
N ASP A 173 -2.00 25.97 4.10
CA ASP A 173 -1.73 25.56 5.50
C ASP A 173 -0.36 24.86 5.69
N ASP A 174 0.68 25.36 5.01
CA ASP A 174 2.08 25.00 5.29
C ASP A 174 2.96 26.25 5.28
N GLU A 175 2.90 27.03 6.38
CA GLU A 175 4.00 27.88 6.88
C GLU A 175 4.02 27.84 8.41
#